data_a4af7e5ab419ebe7808657b6db43d58f
#
_entry.id   a4af7e5ab419ebe7808657b6db43d58f
#
_cell.length_a   1.000
_cell.length_b   1.000
_cell.length_c   1.000
_cell.angle_alpha   90.00
_cell.angle_beta   90.00
_cell.angle_gamma   90.00
#
_symmetry.space_group_name_H-M   'P 1'
#
loop_
_entity.id
_entity.type
_entity.pdbx_description
1 polymer ?
#
loop_
_entity_poly.entity_id
_entity_poly.type
_entity_poly.pdbx_seq_one_letter_code
_entity_poly.pdbx_strand_id
1 'polypeptide(L)'
;LAIAMAQEGGLGVIHKNMGVEKQEREVRFVKKYESGVVKDPFTIPVTATIRDLIALMKENDISGMPVVDSNGLVGIVTSRDVRFEANLDATVDTIMTPKERLVTVGEDFELDEVKELLHRHRIEKILVVNGDLELKGLITLKDIRKSEEFPNACKDELGRLRSAAAVGTGADTNERVDALVEAGVDVIVVDTAHGHSQGVIDQVKSIKSHHPSIQVIGGNIATADAAKDLVAAGADAVKVGIGPGSICTTRIVTGVGVPQISAVANVVEAVKDTDVCVISDGGIRYSGDLAKVIAAGAHVVMVGSLLAGSEEAPGEVELYQGRSYKAYRGMGSMGAMSHSQGSSDRYFQNIESGTEKLVPEGIEGRVPYKGPMSAIVHQLMGGLRSSMGYTGSKDITAMRTKTQFVRITGAGMSESHVHDVSITKEAPNYRAS
;
A
#
# COMPACT_ATOMS: atom_id res chain seq x y z
N LEU A 1 6.48 3.17 -4.22
CA LEU A 1 6.33 1.83 -3.61
C LEU A 1 4.86 1.49 -3.33
N ALA A 2 4.05 2.39 -2.72
CA ALA A 2 2.63 2.10 -2.44
C ALA A 2 1.83 1.84 -3.73
N ILE A 3 2.05 2.64 -4.77
CA ILE A 3 1.44 2.46 -6.10
C ILE A 3 1.83 1.09 -6.68
N ALA A 4 3.12 0.78 -6.74
CA ALA A 4 3.60 -0.48 -7.29
C ALA A 4 3.05 -1.69 -6.49
N MET A 5 2.96 -1.59 -5.15
CA MET A 5 2.34 -2.61 -4.33
C MET A 5 0.86 -2.82 -4.67
N ALA A 6 0.10 -1.75 -4.86
CA ALA A 6 -1.30 -1.83 -5.24
C ALA A 6 -1.48 -2.40 -6.65
N GLN A 7 -0.62 -2.05 -7.61
CA GLN A 7 -0.61 -2.62 -8.95
C GLN A 7 -0.36 -4.14 -8.96
N GLU A 8 0.49 -4.63 -8.06
CA GLU A 8 0.75 -6.06 -7.88
C GLU A 8 -0.30 -6.79 -7.02
N GLY A 9 -1.40 -6.13 -6.68
CA GLY A 9 -2.53 -6.73 -5.93
C GLY A 9 -2.39 -6.68 -4.41
N GLY A 10 -1.41 -5.96 -3.89
CA GLY A 10 -1.20 -5.76 -2.47
C GLY A 10 -1.71 -4.43 -1.96
N LEU A 11 -1.30 -4.05 -0.74
CA LEU A 11 -1.65 -2.79 -0.10
C LEU A 11 -0.40 -2.12 0.48
N GLY A 12 -0.07 -0.92 0.01
CA GLY A 12 1.02 -0.12 0.55
C GLY A 12 0.58 0.66 1.78
N VAL A 13 1.42 0.69 2.82
CA VAL A 13 1.18 1.48 4.03
C VAL A 13 2.11 2.70 4.03
N ILE A 14 1.55 3.89 3.93
CA ILE A 14 2.28 5.15 3.98
C ILE A 14 2.62 5.46 5.43
N HIS A 15 3.92 5.61 5.75
CA HIS A 15 4.38 5.83 7.12
C HIS A 15 4.04 7.22 7.64
N LYS A 16 3.98 7.37 8.97
CA LYS A 16 3.65 8.63 9.66
C LYS A 16 4.82 9.57 9.94
N ASN A 17 6.07 9.17 9.64
CA ASN A 17 7.27 9.97 9.94
C ASN A 17 7.39 11.19 9.00
N MET A 18 6.34 11.98 8.96
CA MET A 18 6.19 13.22 8.20
C MET A 18 4.99 14.01 8.75
N GLY A 19 4.89 15.29 8.41
CA GLY A 19 3.74 16.12 8.78
C GLY A 19 2.44 15.59 8.19
N VAL A 20 1.31 15.97 8.80
CA VAL A 20 -0.04 15.55 8.40
C VAL A 20 -0.30 15.84 6.93
N GLU A 21 -0.08 17.08 6.49
CA GLU A 21 -0.29 17.51 5.10
C GLU A 21 0.54 16.72 4.09
N LYS A 22 1.78 16.34 4.47
CA LYS A 22 2.62 15.56 3.57
C LYS A 22 2.12 14.13 3.43
N GLN A 23 1.70 13.49 4.53
CA GLN A 23 1.16 12.13 4.49
C GLN A 23 -0.18 12.08 3.74
N GLU A 24 -1.03 13.07 3.96
CA GLU A 24 -2.27 13.27 3.20
C GLU A 24 -2.00 13.38 1.69
N ARG A 25 -1.02 14.20 1.29
CA ARG A 25 -0.60 14.35 -0.12
C ARG A 25 -0.13 13.03 -0.74
N GLU A 26 0.64 12.24 0.01
CA GLU A 26 1.08 10.91 -0.46
C GLU A 26 -0.10 9.95 -0.67
N VAL A 27 -1.11 9.96 0.20
CA VAL A 27 -2.36 9.20 0.01
C VAL A 27 -3.09 9.68 -1.23
N ARG A 28 -3.32 11.00 -1.37
CA ARG A 28 -3.95 11.58 -2.58
C ARG A 28 -3.21 11.19 -3.85
N PHE A 29 -1.88 11.16 -3.81
CA PHE A 29 -1.06 10.77 -4.96
C PHE A 29 -1.34 9.33 -5.38
N VAL A 30 -1.45 8.38 -4.44
CA VAL A 30 -1.83 6.99 -4.75
C VAL A 30 -3.25 6.93 -5.31
N LYS A 31 -4.22 7.62 -4.68
CA LYS A 31 -5.62 7.61 -5.09
C LYS A 31 -5.85 8.26 -6.47
N LYS A 32 -5.04 9.24 -6.83
CA LYS A 32 -5.09 9.92 -8.13
C LYS A 32 -4.29 9.19 -9.22
N TYR A 33 -3.50 8.18 -8.86
CA TYR A 33 -2.71 7.44 -9.83
C TYR A 33 -3.63 6.66 -10.77
N GLU A 34 -3.46 6.86 -12.09
CA GLU A 34 -4.30 6.25 -13.12
C GLU A 34 -4.28 4.72 -13.02
N SER A 35 -5.42 4.12 -12.75
CA SER A 35 -5.52 2.68 -12.47
C SER A 35 -6.69 1.98 -13.18
N GLY A 36 -7.28 2.59 -14.19
CA GLY A 36 -8.42 2.08 -14.95
C GLY A 36 -9.45 3.15 -15.26
N VAL A 37 -10.72 2.84 -15.17
CA VAL A 37 -11.81 3.82 -15.32
C VAL A 37 -11.83 4.75 -14.12
N VAL A 38 -11.64 6.04 -14.35
CA VAL A 38 -11.79 7.07 -13.33
C VAL A 38 -13.28 7.34 -13.15
N LYS A 39 -13.87 6.77 -12.10
CA LYS A 39 -15.23 7.17 -11.67
C LYS A 39 -15.13 8.51 -10.96
N ASP A 40 -16.08 9.40 -11.20
CA ASP A 40 -16.10 10.77 -10.69
C ASP A 40 -14.83 11.58 -11.06
N PRO A 41 -14.60 11.84 -12.37
CA PRO A 41 -13.43 12.58 -12.83
C PRO A 41 -13.50 14.05 -12.41
N PHE A 42 -12.33 14.68 -12.26
CA PHE A 42 -12.27 16.14 -12.08
C PHE A 42 -12.93 16.85 -13.24
N THR A 43 -13.82 17.76 -12.93
CA THR A 43 -14.52 18.60 -13.90
C THR A 43 -14.13 20.06 -13.79
N ILE A 44 -14.37 20.84 -14.83
CA ILE A 44 -14.17 22.28 -14.84
C ILE A 44 -15.43 22.98 -15.33
N PRO A 45 -15.86 24.10 -14.69
CA PRO A 45 -16.95 24.90 -15.18
C PRO A 45 -16.64 25.51 -16.56
N VAL A 46 -17.62 25.55 -17.44
CA VAL A 46 -17.51 26.16 -18.78
C VAL A 46 -17.04 27.62 -18.74
N THR A 47 -17.35 28.33 -17.65
CA THR A 47 -17.01 29.74 -17.44
C THR A 47 -15.59 29.94 -16.84
N ALA A 48 -14.90 28.88 -16.47
CA ALA A 48 -13.54 28.99 -15.95
C ALA A 48 -12.57 29.47 -17.04
N THR A 49 -11.48 30.09 -16.62
CA THR A 49 -10.43 30.54 -17.56
C THR A 49 -9.49 29.40 -17.94
N ILE A 50 -8.83 29.54 -19.08
CA ILE A 50 -7.79 28.61 -19.52
C ILE A 50 -6.62 28.60 -18.52
N ARG A 51 -6.36 29.68 -17.83
CA ARG A 51 -5.38 29.79 -16.75
C ARG A 51 -5.74 28.87 -15.59
N ASP A 52 -7.01 28.91 -15.16
CA ASP A 52 -7.52 28.03 -14.07
C ASP A 52 -7.46 26.56 -14.49
N LEU A 53 -7.82 26.25 -15.73
CA LEU A 53 -7.71 24.93 -16.29
C LEU A 53 -6.28 24.38 -16.22
N ILE A 54 -5.29 25.17 -16.67
CA ILE A 54 -3.87 24.74 -16.66
C ILE A 54 -3.40 24.54 -15.22
N ALA A 55 -3.79 25.42 -14.29
CA ALA A 55 -3.46 25.27 -12.87
C ALA A 55 -4.02 23.97 -12.30
N LEU A 56 -5.31 23.69 -12.51
CA LEU A 56 -5.96 22.46 -12.07
C LEU A 56 -5.35 21.20 -12.71
N MET A 57 -5.05 21.24 -14.01
CA MET A 57 -4.39 20.12 -14.70
C MET A 57 -3.02 19.84 -14.11
N LYS A 58 -2.23 20.87 -13.80
CA LYS A 58 -0.89 20.76 -13.21
C LYS A 58 -0.94 20.27 -11.76
N GLU A 59 -1.85 20.83 -10.95
CA GLU A 59 -2.04 20.45 -9.56
C GLU A 59 -2.44 18.98 -9.41
N ASN A 60 -3.28 18.50 -10.33
CA ASN A 60 -3.81 17.14 -10.27
C ASN A 60 -3.08 16.14 -11.17
N ASP A 61 -2.04 16.56 -11.90
CA ASP A 61 -1.28 15.74 -12.87
C ASP A 61 -2.19 15.02 -13.89
N ILE A 62 -3.16 15.78 -14.44
CA ILE A 62 -4.13 15.28 -15.41
C ILE A 62 -3.98 15.99 -16.75
N SER A 63 -4.27 15.27 -17.82
CA SER A 63 -4.08 15.75 -19.20
C SER A 63 -5.40 16.04 -19.93
N GLY A 64 -6.51 16.12 -19.23
CA GLY A 64 -7.81 16.51 -19.76
C GLY A 64 -8.93 16.34 -18.76
N MET A 65 -9.94 17.19 -18.89
CA MET A 65 -11.08 17.31 -17.96
C MET A 65 -12.38 17.44 -18.72
N PRO A 66 -13.45 16.78 -18.24
CA PRO A 66 -14.82 17.09 -18.69
C PRO A 66 -15.18 18.53 -18.30
N VAL A 67 -15.88 19.21 -19.19
CA VAL A 67 -16.40 20.57 -18.97
C VAL A 67 -17.88 20.48 -18.65
N VAL A 68 -18.31 21.17 -17.59
CA VAL A 68 -19.68 21.10 -17.09
C VAL A 68 -20.29 22.51 -16.94
N ASP A 69 -21.61 22.58 -17.02
CA ASP A 69 -22.40 23.74 -16.65
C ASP A 69 -23.51 23.36 -15.65
N SER A 70 -24.49 24.24 -15.44
CA SER A 70 -25.66 24.00 -14.58
C SER A 70 -26.55 22.85 -15.07
N ASN A 71 -26.43 22.43 -16.31
CA ASN A 71 -27.23 21.37 -16.96
C ASN A 71 -26.44 20.06 -17.13
N GLY A 72 -25.20 20.02 -16.65
CA GLY A 72 -24.33 18.83 -16.68
C GLY A 72 -23.19 18.94 -17.69
N LEU A 73 -22.89 17.83 -18.36
CA LEU A 73 -21.75 17.70 -19.29
C LEU A 73 -21.98 18.50 -20.57
N VAL A 74 -21.05 19.44 -20.88
CA VAL A 74 -21.10 20.29 -22.10
C VAL A 74 -19.90 20.10 -23.02
N GLY A 75 -18.82 19.45 -22.57
CA GLY A 75 -17.64 19.23 -23.41
C GLY A 75 -16.52 18.50 -22.72
N ILE A 76 -15.38 18.42 -23.40
CA ILE A 76 -14.10 17.96 -22.85
C ILE A 76 -12.99 18.89 -23.32
N VAL A 77 -12.00 19.13 -22.45
CA VAL A 77 -10.78 19.87 -22.80
C VAL A 77 -9.56 19.04 -22.41
N THR A 78 -8.52 19.08 -23.22
CA THR A 78 -7.30 18.29 -23.05
C THR A 78 -6.05 19.17 -23.12
N SER A 79 -4.89 18.63 -22.68
CA SER A 79 -3.60 19.32 -22.81
C SER A 79 -3.21 19.63 -24.27
N ARG A 80 -3.85 18.97 -25.24
CA ARG A 80 -3.65 19.26 -26.66
C ARG A 80 -4.31 20.59 -27.04
N ASP A 81 -5.47 20.87 -26.48
CA ASP A 81 -6.27 22.07 -26.78
C ASP A 81 -5.63 23.33 -26.21
N VAL A 82 -4.94 23.23 -25.06
CA VAL A 82 -4.27 24.37 -24.39
C VAL A 82 -2.83 24.61 -24.88
N ARG A 83 -2.24 23.69 -25.65
CA ARG A 83 -0.79 23.65 -25.93
C ARG A 83 -0.26 24.92 -26.59
N PHE A 84 -1.04 25.54 -27.45
CA PHE A 84 -0.65 26.72 -28.23
C PHE A 84 -1.57 27.91 -27.99
N GLU A 85 -2.41 27.84 -26.96
CA GLU A 85 -3.33 28.95 -26.65
C GLU A 85 -2.56 30.11 -25.99
N ALA A 86 -2.68 31.27 -26.58
CA ALA A 86 -1.99 32.49 -26.12
C ALA A 86 -2.83 33.30 -25.15
N ASN A 87 -4.17 33.27 -25.30
CA ASN A 87 -5.09 34.03 -24.45
C ASN A 87 -5.55 33.18 -23.26
N LEU A 88 -4.75 33.18 -22.19
CA LEU A 88 -5.03 32.40 -20.99
C LEU A 88 -6.23 32.94 -20.16
N ASP A 89 -6.71 34.14 -20.45
CA ASP A 89 -7.85 34.73 -19.76
C ASP A 89 -9.17 34.48 -20.50
N ALA A 90 -9.12 33.82 -21.66
CA ALA A 90 -10.34 33.33 -22.36
C ALA A 90 -10.96 32.18 -21.57
N THR A 91 -12.26 31.98 -21.76
CA THR A 91 -13.01 30.90 -21.11
C THR A 91 -12.81 29.56 -21.83
N VAL A 92 -12.97 28.46 -21.08
CA VAL A 92 -12.70 27.07 -21.53
C VAL A 92 -13.58 26.68 -22.73
N ASP A 93 -14.79 27.27 -22.89
CA ASP A 93 -15.70 27.00 -24.00
C ASP A 93 -15.09 27.35 -25.38
N THR A 94 -14.14 28.30 -25.43
CA THR A 94 -13.50 28.70 -26.68
C THR A 94 -12.57 27.62 -27.26
N ILE A 95 -12.07 26.69 -26.45
CA ILE A 95 -11.10 25.67 -26.87
C ILE A 95 -11.57 24.23 -26.66
N MET A 96 -12.68 24.00 -25.91
CA MET A 96 -13.18 22.66 -25.63
C MET A 96 -13.72 21.96 -26.89
N THR A 97 -13.72 20.63 -26.86
CA THR A 97 -14.54 19.82 -27.76
C THR A 97 -15.97 19.85 -27.23
N PRO A 98 -16.94 20.43 -27.94
CA PRO A 98 -18.31 20.60 -27.45
C PRO A 98 -19.09 19.28 -27.46
N LYS A 99 -20.22 19.25 -26.74
CA LYS A 99 -21.04 18.04 -26.47
C LYS A 99 -21.42 17.27 -27.73
N GLU A 100 -21.75 17.96 -28.82
CA GLU A 100 -22.18 17.36 -30.09
C GLU A 100 -21.06 16.56 -30.79
N ARG A 101 -19.82 16.80 -30.41
CA ARG A 101 -18.64 16.13 -30.97
C ARG A 101 -17.98 15.14 -29.99
N LEU A 102 -18.58 14.95 -28.80
CA LEU A 102 -18.07 14.00 -27.83
C LEU A 102 -18.25 12.56 -28.32
N VAL A 103 -17.25 11.74 -28.06
CA VAL A 103 -17.34 10.29 -28.16
C VAL A 103 -17.52 9.76 -26.75
N THR A 104 -18.64 9.08 -26.50
CA THR A 104 -19.03 8.59 -25.17
C THR A 104 -19.38 7.12 -25.24
N VAL A 105 -19.35 6.43 -24.09
CA VAL A 105 -19.84 5.07 -23.89
C VAL A 105 -20.80 5.04 -22.71
N GLY A 106 -21.70 4.06 -22.68
CA GLY A 106 -22.56 3.80 -21.53
C GLY A 106 -21.80 3.19 -20.36
N GLU A 107 -22.48 2.99 -19.22
CA GLU A 107 -21.87 2.39 -18.02
C GLU A 107 -21.52 0.90 -18.21
N ASP A 108 -22.26 0.19 -19.08
CA ASP A 108 -22.10 -1.23 -19.40
C ASP A 108 -21.15 -1.48 -20.59
N PHE A 109 -20.17 -0.61 -20.83
CA PHE A 109 -19.24 -0.71 -21.95
C PHE A 109 -18.33 -1.95 -21.86
N GLU A 110 -17.95 -2.48 -23.02
CA GLU A 110 -16.88 -3.47 -23.14
C GLU A 110 -15.55 -2.78 -23.48
N LEU A 111 -14.43 -3.24 -22.86
CA LEU A 111 -13.12 -2.62 -23.08
C LEU A 111 -12.66 -2.62 -24.55
N ASP A 112 -13.03 -3.64 -25.31
CA ASP A 112 -12.66 -3.75 -26.72
C ASP A 112 -13.43 -2.74 -27.57
N GLU A 113 -14.68 -2.42 -27.24
CA GLU A 113 -15.45 -1.32 -27.84
C GLU A 113 -14.77 0.02 -27.59
N VAL A 114 -14.33 0.27 -26.33
CA VAL A 114 -13.63 1.51 -25.99
C VAL A 114 -12.33 1.64 -26.77
N LYS A 115 -11.54 0.58 -26.93
CA LYS A 115 -10.31 0.57 -27.73
C LYS A 115 -10.59 0.90 -29.20
N GLU A 116 -11.64 0.31 -29.76
CA GLU A 116 -12.04 0.57 -31.15
C GLU A 116 -12.45 2.02 -31.36
N LEU A 117 -13.24 2.61 -30.44
CA LEU A 117 -13.64 4.00 -30.49
C LEU A 117 -12.44 4.95 -30.36
N LEU A 118 -11.53 4.71 -29.39
CA LEU A 118 -10.29 5.49 -29.23
C LEU A 118 -9.45 5.48 -30.54
N HIS A 119 -9.29 4.32 -31.15
CA HIS A 119 -8.53 4.16 -32.38
C HIS A 119 -9.24 4.83 -33.58
N ARG A 120 -10.55 4.59 -33.76
CA ARG A 120 -11.36 5.09 -34.88
C ARG A 120 -11.39 6.62 -34.87
N HIS A 121 -11.58 7.24 -33.71
CA HIS A 121 -11.67 8.69 -33.56
C HIS A 121 -10.31 9.36 -33.29
N ARG A 122 -9.22 8.59 -33.14
CA ARG A 122 -7.86 9.07 -32.84
C ARG A 122 -7.81 9.95 -31.59
N ILE A 123 -8.56 9.56 -30.59
CA ILE A 123 -8.65 10.23 -29.29
C ILE A 123 -7.98 9.37 -28.20
N GLU A 124 -7.61 9.98 -27.08
CA GLU A 124 -6.94 9.32 -25.98
C GLU A 124 -7.85 9.17 -24.74
N LYS A 125 -9.06 9.75 -24.80
CA LYS A 125 -10.02 9.80 -23.69
C LYS A 125 -11.43 9.60 -24.20
N ILE A 126 -12.21 8.83 -23.45
CA ILE A 126 -13.66 8.63 -23.67
C ILE A 126 -14.39 8.88 -22.36
N LEU A 127 -15.50 9.61 -22.45
CA LEU A 127 -16.38 9.85 -21.31
C LEU A 127 -17.38 8.71 -21.16
N VAL A 128 -17.58 8.27 -19.93
CA VAL A 128 -18.63 7.32 -19.56
C VAL A 128 -19.83 8.13 -19.10
N VAL A 129 -20.98 7.89 -19.70
CA VAL A 129 -22.23 8.60 -19.39
C VAL A 129 -23.37 7.61 -19.18
N ASN A 130 -24.39 8.04 -18.43
CA ASN A 130 -25.65 7.29 -18.35
C ASN A 130 -26.61 7.65 -19.51
N GLY A 131 -27.83 7.07 -19.51
CA GLY A 131 -28.85 7.30 -20.54
C GLY A 131 -29.29 8.78 -20.68
N ASP A 132 -29.13 9.59 -19.63
CA ASP A 132 -29.44 11.02 -19.61
C ASP A 132 -28.24 11.91 -19.96
N LEU A 133 -27.13 11.31 -20.42
CA LEU A 133 -25.86 11.97 -20.73
C LEU A 133 -25.20 12.66 -19.51
N GLU A 134 -25.48 12.17 -18.30
CA GLU A 134 -24.75 12.59 -17.12
C GLU A 134 -23.41 11.89 -17.05
N LEU A 135 -22.37 12.63 -16.69
CA LEU A 135 -21.01 12.12 -16.55
C LEU A 135 -20.93 11.10 -15.39
N LYS A 136 -20.47 9.89 -15.69
CA LYS A 136 -20.24 8.82 -14.72
C LYS A 136 -18.77 8.41 -14.62
N GLY A 137 -17.96 8.77 -15.62
CA GLY A 137 -16.55 8.43 -15.61
C GLY A 137 -15.76 8.94 -16.78
N LEU A 138 -14.47 8.70 -16.73
CA LEU A 138 -13.51 9.00 -17.79
C LEU A 138 -12.57 7.79 -17.95
N ILE A 139 -12.40 7.33 -19.17
CA ILE A 139 -11.45 6.28 -19.55
C ILE A 139 -10.36 6.89 -20.41
N THR A 140 -9.11 6.59 -20.12
CA THR A 140 -7.99 6.99 -20.97
C THR A 140 -7.28 5.77 -21.58
N LEU A 141 -6.58 5.99 -22.70
CA LEU A 141 -5.73 4.95 -23.29
C LEU A 141 -4.68 4.43 -22.31
N LYS A 142 -4.17 5.30 -21.42
CA LYS A 142 -3.23 4.90 -20.35
C LYS A 142 -3.89 3.95 -19.36
N ASP A 143 -5.15 4.20 -18.99
CA ASP A 143 -5.90 3.38 -18.04
C ASP A 143 -6.13 1.97 -18.59
N ILE A 144 -6.46 1.86 -19.87
CA ILE A 144 -6.65 0.58 -20.54
C ILE A 144 -5.34 -0.22 -20.54
N ARG A 145 -4.23 0.42 -20.95
CA ARG A 145 -2.92 -0.24 -20.94
C ARG A 145 -2.52 -0.71 -19.55
N LYS A 146 -2.71 0.13 -18.52
CA LYS A 146 -2.44 -0.24 -17.13
C LYS A 146 -3.34 -1.36 -16.62
N SER A 147 -4.60 -1.39 -17.03
CA SER A 147 -5.51 -2.48 -16.67
C SER A 147 -5.08 -3.82 -17.25
N GLU A 148 -4.52 -3.81 -18.47
CA GLU A 148 -3.94 -5.00 -19.10
C GLU A 148 -2.60 -5.41 -18.48
N GLU A 149 -1.77 -4.43 -18.15
CA GLU A 149 -0.45 -4.64 -17.53
C GLU A 149 -0.59 -5.13 -16.08
N PHE A 150 -1.57 -4.61 -15.33
CA PHE A 150 -1.81 -4.91 -13.91
C PHE A 150 -3.22 -5.49 -13.65
N PRO A 151 -3.52 -6.68 -14.15
CA PRO A 151 -4.87 -7.27 -14.04
C PRO A 151 -5.28 -7.59 -12.60
N ASN A 152 -4.31 -7.71 -11.69
CA ASN A 152 -4.54 -8.02 -10.28
C ASN A 152 -4.50 -6.77 -9.37
N ALA A 153 -4.46 -5.56 -9.93
CA ALA A 153 -4.33 -4.35 -9.15
C ALA A 153 -5.42 -4.25 -8.06
N CYS A 154 -4.99 -3.91 -6.85
CA CYS A 154 -5.86 -3.73 -5.68
C CYS A 154 -6.58 -2.38 -5.77
N LYS A 155 -7.86 -2.39 -6.15
CA LYS A 155 -8.67 -1.20 -6.42
C LYS A 155 -9.84 -1.08 -5.47
N ASP A 156 -10.28 0.16 -5.23
CA ASP A 156 -11.54 0.45 -4.56
C ASP A 156 -12.73 0.36 -5.54
N GLU A 157 -13.93 0.60 -5.06
CA GLU A 157 -15.18 0.54 -5.83
C GLU A 157 -15.27 1.63 -6.92
N LEU A 158 -14.47 2.69 -6.79
CA LEU A 158 -14.33 3.75 -7.80
C LEU A 158 -13.22 3.46 -8.83
N GLY A 159 -12.58 2.27 -8.76
CA GLY A 159 -11.50 1.86 -9.66
C GLY A 159 -10.14 2.49 -9.35
N ARG A 160 -9.98 3.19 -8.21
CA ARG A 160 -8.72 3.81 -7.77
C ARG A 160 -7.89 2.81 -6.97
N LEU A 161 -6.56 2.93 -7.02
CA LEU A 161 -5.67 2.10 -6.22
C LEU A 161 -5.96 2.27 -4.72
N ARG A 162 -6.00 1.16 -3.98
CA ARG A 162 -6.14 1.20 -2.52
C ARG A 162 -4.85 1.60 -1.85
N SER A 163 -4.97 2.37 -0.77
CA SER A 163 -3.87 2.88 0.05
C SER A 163 -4.19 2.74 1.53
N ALA A 164 -3.18 2.36 2.30
CA ALA A 164 -3.24 2.44 3.76
C ALA A 164 -2.29 3.52 4.28
N ALA A 165 -2.56 4.04 5.46
CA ALA A 165 -1.70 4.99 6.13
C ALA A 165 -1.53 4.64 7.61
N ALA A 166 -0.29 4.73 8.10
CA ALA A 166 0.03 4.50 9.50
C ALA A 166 -0.20 5.76 10.34
N VAL A 167 -0.74 5.57 11.53
CA VAL A 167 -0.89 6.60 12.57
C VAL A 167 -0.35 6.08 13.91
N GLY A 168 -0.08 6.97 14.83
CA GLY A 168 0.33 6.64 16.19
C GLY A 168 -0.83 6.75 17.20
N THR A 169 -0.44 7.10 18.44
CA THR A 169 -1.35 7.39 19.55
C THR A 169 -1.07 8.79 20.16
N GLY A 170 -0.35 9.64 19.44
CA GLY A 170 -0.01 10.99 19.85
C GLY A 170 -1.17 11.98 19.74
N ALA A 171 -0.95 13.21 20.21
CA ALA A 171 -1.98 14.26 20.26
C ALA A 171 -2.48 14.70 18.87
N ASP A 172 -1.64 14.61 17.82
CA ASP A 172 -1.98 14.94 16.43
C ASP A 172 -2.74 13.83 15.69
N THR A 173 -2.97 12.68 16.33
CA THR A 173 -3.47 11.49 15.63
C THR A 173 -4.88 11.68 15.06
N ASN A 174 -5.78 12.33 15.78
CA ASN A 174 -7.15 12.54 15.30
C ASN A 174 -7.18 13.48 14.09
N GLU A 175 -6.48 14.62 14.15
CA GLU A 175 -6.33 15.53 13.02
C GLU A 175 -5.75 14.82 11.79
N ARG A 176 -4.73 14.00 12.01
CA ARG A 176 -4.09 13.18 10.97
C ARG A 176 -5.07 12.18 10.34
N VAL A 177 -5.88 11.49 11.16
CA VAL A 177 -6.90 10.55 10.67
C VAL A 177 -7.93 11.28 9.83
N ASP A 178 -8.45 12.42 10.28
CA ASP A 178 -9.43 13.21 9.54
C ASP A 178 -8.89 13.62 8.16
N ALA A 179 -7.66 14.17 8.09
CA ALA A 179 -7.01 14.53 6.84
C ALA A 179 -6.80 13.33 5.90
N LEU A 180 -6.41 12.17 6.45
CA LEU A 180 -6.21 10.95 5.67
C LEU A 180 -7.53 10.39 5.11
N VAL A 181 -8.61 10.44 5.89
CA VAL A 181 -9.95 10.04 5.45
C VAL A 181 -10.46 10.96 4.35
N GLU A 182 -10.26 12.28 4.48
CA GLU A 182 -10.59 13.26 3.44
C GLU A 182 -9.77 13.03 2.17
N ALA A 183 -8.51 12.59 2.29
CA ALA A 183 -7.68 12.19 1.15
C ALA A 183 -8.14 10.90 0.46
N GLY A 184 -9.11 10.17 1.07
CA GLY A 184 -9.67 8.94 0.54
C GLY A 184 -8.86 7.69 0.88
N VAL A 185 -8.14 7.66 2.02
CA VAL A 185 -7.46 6.45 2.50
C VAL A 185 -8.45 5.31 2.68
N ASP A 186 -8.05 4.08 2.33
CA ASP A 186 -8.93 2.91 2.48
C ASP A 186 -8.77 2.24 3.85
N VAL A 187 -7.56 2.30 4.42
CA VAL A 187 -7.23 1.62 5.67
C VAL A 187 -6.33 2.49 6.55
N ILE A 188 -6.69 2.63 7.83
CA ILE A 188 -5.84 3.24 8.85
C ILE A 188 -5.13 2.14 9.64
N VAL A 189 -3.83 2.28 9.85
CA VAL A 189 -3.02 1.36 10.65
C VAL A 189 -2.56 2.06 11.92
N VAL A 190 -3.12 1.70 13.07
CA VAL A 190 -2.62 2.15 14.37
C VAL A 190 -1.39 1.32 14.70
N ASP A 191 -0.21 1.91 14.43
CA ASP A 191 1.08 1.20 14.38
C ASP A 191 2.01 1.62 15.51
N THR A 192 2.22 0.72 16.47
CA THR A 192 3.13 0.89 17.61
C THR A 192 4.00 -0.35 17.80
N ALA A 193 5.07 -0.23 18.61
CA ALA A 193 5.91 -1.37 18.99
C ALA A 193 5.17 -2.34 19.91
N HIS A 194 4.14 -1.87 20.63
CA HIS A 194 3.32 -2.67 21.54
C HIS A 194 1.83 -2.30 21.42
N GLY A 195 1.11 -3.04 20.57
CA GLY A 195 -0.30 -2.81 20.27
C GLY A 195 -1.27 -3.15 21.41
N HIS A 196 -0.84 -3.93 22.41
CA HIS A 196 -1.62 -4.23 23.60
C HIS A 196 -1.44 -3.16 24.69
N SER A 197 -1.45 -1.90 24.32
CA SER A 197 -1.42 -0.77 25.23
C SER A 197 -2.77 -0.04 25.23
N GLN A 198 -3.13 0.57 26.36
CA GLN A 198 -4.40 1.27 26.49
C GLN A 198 -4.55 2.36 25.41
N GLY A 199 -3.48 3.12 25.12
CA GLY A 199 -3.51 4.16 24.11
C GLY A 199 -3.83 3.64 22.70
N VAL A 200 -3.38 2.44 22.33
CA VAL A 200 -3.73 1.81 21.04
C VAL A 200 -5.18 1.36 21.02
N ILE A 201 -5.64 0.72 22.10
CA ILE A 201 -7.05 0.26 22.23
C ILE A 201 -8.00 1.45 22.15
N ASP A 202 -7.70 2.54 22.86
CA ASP A 202 -8.51 3.76 22.85
C ASP A 202 -8.49 4.45 21.51
N GLN A 203 -7.34 4.47 20.82
CA GLN A 203 -7.22 5.05 19.48
C GLN A 203 -8.03 4.27 18.45
N VAL A 204 -8.00 2.93 18.47
CA VAL A 204 -8.85 2.10 17.61
C VAL A 204 -10.32 2.40 17.82
N LYS A 205 -10.78 2.46 19.09
CA LYS A 205 -12.15 2.82 19.45
C LYS A 205 -12.53 4.23 18.94
N SER A 206 -11.65 5.19 19.15
CA SER A 206 -11.84 6.57 18.69
C SER A 206 -12.04 6.65 17.18
N ILE A 207 -11.16 6.02 16.40
CA ILE A 207 -11.25 6.02 14.94
C ILE A 207 -12.56 5.37 14.47
N LYS A 208 -12.90 4.20 14.99
CA LYS A 208 -14.15 3.50 14.62
C LYS A 208 -15.40 4.26 15.03
N SER A 209 -15.34 5.06 16.11
CA SER A 209 -16.44 5.91 16.55
C SER A 209 -16.67 7.12 15.62
N HIS A 210 -15.58 7.79 15.18
CA HIS A 210 -15.68 8.99 14.35
C HIS A 210 -15.81 8.66 12.86
N HIS A 211 -15.20 7.55 12.42
CA HIS A 211 -15.18 7.09 11.03
C HIS A 211 -15.59 5.61 10.94
N PRO A 212 -16.86 5.26 11.16
CA PRO A 212 -17.32 3.85 11.25
C PRO A 212 -17.05 3.02 9.97
N SER A 213 -17.01 3.65 8.82
CA SER A 213 -16.79 2.99 7.53
C SER A 213 -15.33 2.70 7.22
N ILE A 214 -14.37 3.38 7.90
CA ILE A 214 -12.94 3.17 7.64
C ILE A 214 -12.47 1.84 8.21
N GLN A 215 -11.63 1.12 7.48
CA GLN A 215 -11.02 -0.11 7.98
C GLN A 215 -9.83 0.23 8.88
N VAL A 216 -9.74 -0.42 10.04
CA VAL A 216 -8.71 -0.16 11.05
C VAL A 216 -7.91 -1.41 11.37
N ILE A 217 -6.59 -1.33 11.21
CA ILE A 217 -5.63 -2.35 11.63
C ILE A 217 -4.99 -1.90 12.93
N GLY A 218 -5.04 -2.73 13.97
CA GLY A 218 -4.33 -2.51 15.23
C GLY A 218 -3.08 -3.38 15.36
N GLY A 219 -1.99 -2.84 15.91
CA GLY A 219 -0.75 -3.62 16.13
C GLY A 219 0.45 -2.80 16.63
N ASN A 220 1.60 -3.47 16.88
CA ASN A 220 1.82 -4.91 16.74
C ASN A 220 1.51 -5.67 18.02
N ILE A 221 1.04 -6.89 17.86
CA ILE A 221 0.72 -7.79 18.96
C ILE A 221 1.41 -9.15 18.79
N ALA A 222 1.37 -10.00 19.82
CA ALA A 222 1.90 -11.36 19.75
C ALA A 222 1.08 -12.36 20.57
N THR A 223 0.02 -11.94 21.28
CA THR A 223 -0.76 -12.77 22.20
C THR A 223 -2.22 -12.83 21.86
N ALA A 224 -2.89 -13.90 22.31
CA ALA A 224 -4.34 -14.09 22.15
C ALA A 224 -5.16 -12.98 22.84
N ASP A 225 -4.75 -12.58 24.04
CA ASP A 225 -5.49 -11.56 24.81
C ASP A 225 -5.41 -10.20 24.12
N ALA A 226 -4.23 -9.81 23.61
CA ALA A 226 -4.09 -8.60 22.81
C ALA A 226 -5.01 -8.58 21.58
N ALA A 227 -5.13 -9.71 20.90
CA ALA A 227 -6.04 -9.84 19.76
C ALA A 227 -7.50 -9.63 20.17
N LYS A 228 -7.95 -10.29 21.25
CA LYS A 228 -9.33 -10.14 21.76
C LYS A 228 -9.66 -8.70 22.13
N ASP A 229 -8.73 -8.00 22.81
CA ASP A 229 -8.95 -6.62 23.24
C ASP A 229 -9.01 -5.65 22.05
N LEU A 230 -8.18 -5.85 21.01
CA LEU A 230 -8.27 -5.06 19.77
C LEU A 230 -9.56 -5.36 18.98
N VAL A 231 -9.99 -6.61 18.91
CA VAL A 231 -11.28 -6.99 18.32
C VAL A 231 -12.44 -6.31 19.07
N ALA A 232 -12.42 -6.35 20.40
CA ALA A 232 -13.42 -5.68 21.24
C ALA A 232 -13.38 -4.15 21.08
N ALA A 233 -12.25 -3.58 20.71
CA ALA A 233 -12.10 -2.17 20.37
C ALA A 233 -12.64 -1.81 18.97
N GLY A 234 -12.97 -2.81 18.13
CA GLY A 234 -13.52 -2.62 16.78
C GLY A 234 -12.48 -2.69 15.67
N ALA A 235 -11.28 -3.25 15.90
CA ALA A 235 -10.31 -3.45 14.84
C ALA A 235 -10.83 -4.44 13.78
N ASP A 236 -10.67 -4.10 12.51
CA ASP A 236 -11.04 -4.95 11.36
C ASP A 236 -9.91 -5.95 11.02
N ALA A 237 -8.68 -5.63 11.44
CA ALA A 237 -7.55 -6.54 11.35
C ALA A 237 -6.56 -6.31 12.49
N VAL A 238 -5.80 -7.37 12.82
CA VAL A 238 -4.72 -7.31 13.81
C VAL A 238 -3.38 -7.66 13.17
N LYS A 239 -2.35 -6.87 13.49
CA LYS A 239 -1.01 -7.04 12.93
C LYS A 239 -0.06 -7.66 13.97
N VAL A 240 0.49 -8.83 13.62
CA VAL A 240 1.22 -9.73 14.53
C VAL A 240 2.70 -9.73 14.22
N GLY A 241 3.52 -9.40 15.24
CA GLY A 241 4.96 -9.47 15.13
C GLY A 241 5.67 -8.54 16.12
N ILE A 242 6.29 -9.12 17.15
CA ILE A 242 7.12 -8.40 18.13
C ILE A 242 8.57 -8.87 17.95
N GLY A 243 9.39 -8.00 17.34
CA GLY A 243 10.81 -8.21 17.14
C GLY A 243 11.26 -9.19 16.05
N PRO A 244 10.44 -9.62 15.05
CA PRO A 244 10.90 -10.54 14.01
C PRO A 244 11.66 -9.87 12.86
N GLY A 245 11.63 -8.55 12.76
CA GLY A 245 12.24 -7.80 11.65
C GLY A 245 13.75 -7.97 11.57
N SER A 246 14.32 -7.99 10.36
CA SER A 246 15.75 -8.23 10.11
C SER A 246 16.70 -7.18 10.70
N ILE A 247 16.19 -5.96 10.95
CA ILE A 247 16.91 -4.82 11.53
C ILE A 247 16.40 -4.46 12.93
N CYS A 248 15.52 -5.32 13.50
CA CYS A 248 14.96 -5.12 14.83
C CYS A 248 15.86 -5.78 15.89
N THR A 249 16.17 -5.04 16.94
CA THR A 249 16.94 -5.53 18.10
C THR A 249 16.11 -5.64 19.37
N THR A 250 14.81 -5.41 19.32
CA THR A 250 13.87 -5.44 20.47
C THR A 250 14.09 -6.70 21.33
N ARG A 251 14.12 -7.89 20.72
CA ARG A 251 14.26 -9.16 21.46
C ARG A 251 15.58 -9.25 22.23
N ILE A 252 16.63 -8.62 21.75
CA ILE A 252 17.96 -8.64 22.39
C ILE A 252 18.06 -7.53 23.42
N VAL A 253 17.59 -6.32 23.09
CA VAL A 253 17.72 -5.14 23.96
C VAL A 253 16.75 -5.20 25.13
N THR A 254 15.52 -5.66 24.91
CA THR A 254 14.45 -5.67 25.92
C THR A 254 14.18 -7.05 26.51
N GLY A 255 14.64 -8.13 25.84
CA GLY A 255 14.30 -9.52 26.19
C GLY A 255 12.86 -9.91 25.83
N VAL A 256 12.10 -9.02 25.14
CA VAL A 256 10.68 -9.23 24.82
C VAL A 256 10.51 -9.68 23.39
N GLY A 257 9.66 -10.67 23.15
CA GLY A 257 9.27 -11.16 21.83
C GLY A 257 8.69 -12.57 21.87
N VAL A 258 8.03 -12.95 20.78
CA VAL A 258 7.46 -14.28 20.60
C VAL A 258 7.90 -14.81 19.24
N PRO A 259 8.27 -16.11 19.11
CA PRO A 259 8.54 -16.71 17.79
C PRO A 259 7.35 -16.51 16.85
N GLN A 260 7.62 -16.05 15.60
CA GLN A 260 6.59 -15.52 14.72
C GLN A 260 5.46 -16.51 14.41
N ILE A 261 5.80 -17.77 14.09
CA ILE A 261 4.77 -18.80 13.81
C ILE A 261 3.89 -19.05 15.02
N SER A 262 4.47 -19.10 16.24
CA SER A 262 3.69 -19.26 17.49
C SER A 262 2.79 -18.07 17.75
N ALA A 263 3.28 -16.85 17.55
CA ALA A 263 2.49 -15.64 17.71
C ALA A 263 1.28 -15.61 16.74
N VAL A 264 1.52 -15.92 15.46
CA VAL A 264 0.46 -15.99 14.45
C VAL A 264 -0.57 -17.07 14.81
N ALA A 265 -0.15 -18.29 15.14
CA ALA A 265 -1.05 -19.38 15.46
C ALA A 265 -1.93 -19.07 16.70
N ASN A 266 -1.34 -18.47 17.74
CA ASN A 266 -2.07 -18.09 18.96
C ASN A 266 -3.13 -17.01 18.68
N VAL A 267 -2.77 -16.00 17.84
CA VAL A 267 -3.70 -14.92 17.48
C VAL A 267 -4.81 -15.45 16.56
N VAL A 268 -4.47 -16.27 15.57
CA VAL A 268 -5.46 -16.88 14.67
C VAL A 268 -6.48 -17.70 15.45
N GLU A 269 -6.04 -18.52 16.41
CA GLU A 269 -6.96 -19.29 17.26
C GLU A 269 -7.86 -18.38 18.11
N ALA A 270 -7.33 -17.25 18.59
CA ALA A 270 -8.09 -16.31 19.41
C ALA A 270 -9.21 -15.57 18.64
N VAL A 271 -9.05 -15.39 17.33
CA VAL A 271 -10.01 -14.62 16.48
C VAL A 271 -10.75 -15.50 15.47
N LYS A 272 -10.63 -16.83 15.54
CA LYS A 272 -11.17 -17.77 14.55
C LYS A 272 -12.67 -17.66 14.31
N ASP A 273 -13.42 -17.25 15.33
CA ASP A 273 -14.87 -17.11 15.31
C ASP A 273 -15.33 -15.68 15.00
N THR A 274 -14.43 -14.86 14.46
CA THR A 274 -14.67 -13.46 14.04
C THR A 274 -14.29 -13.27 12.58
N ASP A 275 -14.73 -12.15 11.98
CA ASP A 275 -14.34 -11.74 10.63
C ASP A 275 -13.03 -10.95 10.60
N VAL A 276 -12.31 -10.87 11.73
CA VAL A 276 -11.08 -10.07 11.86
C VAL A 276 -9.91 -10.74 11.14
N CYS A 277 -9.26 -10.01 10.26
CA CYS A 277 -8.09 -10.50 9.53
C CYS A 277 -6.83 -10.51 10.39
N VAL A 278 -5.99 -11.53 10.23
CA VAL A 278 -4.67 -11.64 10.88
C VAL A 278 -3.58 -11.37 9.85
N ILE A 279 -2.73 -10.36 10.13
CA ILE A 279 -1.59 -9.95 9.30
C ILE A 279 -0.31 -10.39 10.01
N SER A 280 0.51 -11.23 9.36
CA SER A 280 1.84 -11.58 9.87
C SER A 280 2.86 -10.55 9.41
N ASP A 281 3.46 -9.80 10.35
CA ASP A 281 4.40 -8.73 10.07
C ASP A 281 5.83 -9.09 10.54
N GLY A 282 6.74 -9.14 9.57
CA GLY A 282 8.16 -9.34 9.78
C GLY A 282 8.62 -10.82 9.78
N GLY A 283 9.93 -11.01 9.73
CA GLY A 283 10.57 -12.33 9.74
C GLY A 283 10.56 -13.07 8.41
N ILE A 284 10.03 -12.50 7.34
CA ILE A 284 9.97 -13.11 6.01
C ILE A 284 11.27 -12.86 5.26
N ARG A 285 12.01 -13.93 4.95
CA ARG A 285 13.29 -13.92 4.22
C ARG A 285 13.16 -14.56 2.84
N TYR A 286 12.33 -15.58 2.74
CA TYR A 286 12.10 -16.38 1.54
C TYR A 286 10.59 -16.54 1.29
N SER A 287 10.20 -16.90 0.08
CA SER A 287 8.81 -17.25 -0.25
C SER A 287 8.26 -18.39 0.60
N GLY A 288 9.12 -19.33 1.02
CA GLY A 288 8.75 -20.40 1.95
C GLY A 288 8.31 -19.90 3.32
N ASP A 289 8.86 -18.78 3.82
CA ASP A 289 8.42 -18.18 5.08
C ASP A 289 7.00 -17.58 4.92
N LEU A 290 6.71 -16.95 3.78
CA LEU A 290 5.37 -16.48 3.44
C LEU A 290 4.37 -17.64 3.44
N ALA A 291 4.71 -18.75 2.78
CA ALA A 291 3.89 -19.96 2.77
C ALA A 291 3.62 -20.51 4.17
N LYS A 292 4.64 -20.54 5.04
CA LYS A 292 4.51 -21.01 6.43
C LYS A 292 3.58 -20.14 7.27
N VAL A 293 3.65 -18.82 7.17
CA VAL A 293 2.74 -17.96 7.97
C VAL A 293 1.29 -18.02 7.46
N ILE A 294 1.08 -18.20 6.16
CA ILE A 294 -0.27 -18.48 5.61
C ILE A 294 -0.77 -19.84 6.14
N ALA A 295 0.05 -20.88 6.11
CA ALA A 295 -0.28 -22.19 6.68
C ALA A 295 -0.56 -22.13 8.20
N ALA A 296 0.08 -21.22 8.94
CA ALA A 296 -0.22 -20.96 10.34
C ALA A 296 -1.55 -20.20 10.57
N GLY A 297 -2.26 -19.85 9.49
CA GLY A 297 -3.58 -19.24 9.53
C GLY A 297 -3.62 -17.75 9.23
N ALA A 298 -2.49 -17.06 8.98
CA ALA A 298 -2.51 -15.66 8.59
C ALA A 298 -3.27 -15.43 7.27
N HIS A 299 -3.95 -14.31 7.15
CA HIS A 299 -4.66 -13.91 5.94
C HIS A 299 -3.75 -13.13 4.99
N VAL A 300 -2.89 -12.29 5.56
CA VAL A 300 -2.00 -11.37 4.84
C VAL A 300 -0.62 -11.41 5.46
N VAL A 301 0.39 -11.13 4.64
CA VAL A 301 1.79 -11.05 5.07
C VAL A 301 2.31 -9.65 4.81
N MET A 302 2.89 -9.00 5.81
CA MET A 302 3.57 -7.72 5.67
C MET A 302 5.07 -7.96 5.54
N VAL A 303 5.67 -7.32 4.53
CA VAL A 303 7.11 -7.44 4.23
C VAL A 303 7.77 -6.06 4.22
N GLY A 304 8.96 -5.97 4.82
CA GLY A 304 9.77 -4.75 4.82
C GLY A 304 11.11 -4.98 4.09
N SER A 305 12.02 -5.73 4.69
CA SER A 305 13.39 -5.93 4.21
C SER A 305 13.48 -6.54 2.80
N LEU A 306 12.54 -7.40 2.43
CA LEU A 306 12.50 -7.97 1.08
C LEU A 306 12.32 -6.92 0.00
N LEU A 307 11.53 -5.86 0.29
CA LEU A 307 11.24 -4.77 -0.63
C LEU A 307 12.15 -3.56 -0.44
N ALA A 308 12.90 -3.47 0.65
CA ALA A 308 13.77 -2.32 0.94
C ALA A 308 14.85 -2.10 -0.13
N GLY A 309 15.28 -3.15 -0.84
CA GLY A 309 16.22 -3.09 -1.97
C GLY A 309 15.57 -2.89 -3.33
N SER A 310 14.26 -2.74 -3.43
CA SER A 310 13.58 -2.51 -4.71
C SER A 310 13.83 -1.11 -5.25
N GLU A 311 13.63 -0.93 -6.55
CA GLU A 311 13.74 0.36 -7.23
C GLU A 311 12.80 1.41 -6.61
N GLU A 312 11.58 1.03 -6.30
CA GLU A 312 10.50 1.87 -5.77
C GLU A 312 10.63 2.16 -4.27
N ALA A 313 11.51 1.47 -3.54
CA ALA A 313 11.78 1.78 -2.13
C ALA A 313 12.49 3.14 -2.01
N PRO A 314 12.21 3.93 -0.96
CA PRO A 314 12.93 5.19 -0.75
C PRO A 314 14.42 4.95 -0.49
N GLY A 315 15.23 5.98 -0.71
CA GLY A 315 16.68 5.94 -0.56
C GLY A 315 17.42 5.81 -1.89
N GLU A 316 18.65 6.29 -1.89
CA GLU A 316 19.52 6.26 -3.07
C GLU A 316 20.21 4.91 -3.24
N VAL A 317 20.60 4.61 -4.46
CA VAL A 317 21.43 3.44 -4.74
C VAL A 317 22.89 3.78 -4.49
N GLU A 318 23.51 3.04 -3.59
CA GLU A 318 24.92 3.19 -3.22
C GLU A 318 25.77 2.07 -3.85
N LEU A 319 26.93 2.42 -4.40
CA LEU A 319 27.90 1.45 -4.86
C LEU A 319 28.87 1.08 -3.73
N TYR A 320 28.90 -0.18 -3.34
CA TYR A 320 29.81 -0.67 -2.32
C TYR A 320 30.42 -2.02 -2.73
N GLN A 321 31.76 -2.10 -2.72
CA GLN A 321 32.52 -3.30 -3.13
C GLN A 321 32.08 -3.86 -4.48
N GLY A 322 31.83 -2.97 -5.47
CA GLY A 322 31.43 -3.36 -6.83
C GLY A 322 29.97 -3.83 -6.97
N ARG A 323 29.14 -3.72 -5.93
CA ARG A 323 27.72 -4.06 -5.96
C ARG A 323 26.84 -2.88 -5.55
N SER A 324 25.63 -2.82 -6.10
CA SER A 324 24.65 -1.79 -5.77
C SER A 324 23.86 -2.19 -4.51
N TYR A 325 23.67 -1.23 -3.61
CA TYR A 325 22.91 -1.37 -2.35
C TYR A 325 21.96 -0.20 -2.18
N LYS A 326 20.97 -0.36 -1.30
CA LYS A 326 20.15 0.72 -0.78
C LYS A 326 20.29 0.83 0.73
N ALA A 327 20.27 2.06 1.25
CA ALA A 327 20.19 2.30 2.69
C ALA A 327 18.88 1.71 3.24
N TYR A 328 18.96 1.05 4.38
CA TYR A 328 17.82 0.48 5.08
C TYR A 328 17.98 0.65 6.59
N ARG A 329 16.96 1.25 7.23
CA ARG A 329 17.00 1.48 8.67
C ARG A 329 15.74 1.00 9.38
N GLY A 330 15.89 0.53 10.61
CA GLY A 330 14.79 0.17 11.48
C GLY A 330 14.05 1.39 12.00
N MET A 331 12.75 1.27 12.22
CA MET A 331 11.95 2.30 12.86
C MET A 331 12.44 2.64 14.27
N GLY A 332 13.03 1.67 15.00
CA GLY A 332 13.67 1.84 16.31
C GLY A 332 15.16 2.17 16.22
N SER A 333 15.71 2.53 15.05
CA SER A 333 17.09 2.98 14.94
C SER A 333 17.25 4.43 15.44
N MET A 334 18.47 4.77 15.86
CA MET A 334 18.76 6.12 16.34
C MET A 334 18.39 7.19 15.31
N GLY A 335 18.76 7.01 14.04
CA GLY A 335 18.44 7.95 12.98
C GLY A 335 16.95 8.04 12.65
N ALA A 336 16.15 6.97 12.88
CA ALA A 336 14.72 7.05 12.69
C ALA A 336 14.00 7.74 13.87
N MET A 337 14.49 7.55 15.09
CA MET A 337 13.88 8.10 16.31
C MET A 337 14.27 9.56 16.58
N SER A 338 15.47 10.00 16.19
CA SER A 338 16.02 11.33 16.52
C SER A 338 15.45 12.49 15.72
N HIS A 339 14.66 12.24 14.67
CA HIS A 339 13.96 13.29 13.93
C HIS A 339 12.75 13.83 14.70
N SER A 340 12.44 15.12 14.56
CA SER A 340 11.28 15.77 15.20
C SER A 340 9.92 15.13 14.80
N GLN A 341 9.85 14.57 13.60
CA GLN A 341 8.73 13.77 13.11
C GLN A 341 9.15 12.29 12.97
N GLY A 342 10.00 11.83 13.87
CA GLY A 342 10.54 10.48 13.87
C GLY A 342 9.60 9.44 14.46
N SER A 343 10.17 8.28 14.77
CA SER A 343 9.43 7.10 15.26
C SER A 343 9.61 6.85 16.77
N SER A 344 10.11 7.82 17.53
CA SER A 344 10.33 7.66 18.98
C SER A 344 9.06 7.35 19.76
N ASP A 345 7.93 7.95 19.39
CA ASP A 345 6.62 7.71 19.97
C ASP A 345 6.12 6.27 19.76
N ARG A 346 6.51 5.63 18.64
CA ARG A 346 6.26 4.22 18.38
C ARG A 346 6.82 3.32 19.49
N TYR A 347 7.94 3.74 20.11
CA TYR A 347 8.67 3.04 21.17
C TYR A 347 8.44 3.67 22.54
N PHE A 348 7.43 4.51 22.68
CA PHE A 348 7.09 5.22 23.93
C PHE A 348 8.24 6.04 24.51
N GLN A 349 9.09 6.61 23.64
CA GLN A 349 10.24 7.42 24.01
C GLN A 349 10.03 8.87 23.58
N ASN A 350 10.42 9.82 24.45
CA ASN A 350 10.27 11.25 24.18
C ASN A 350 11.62 11.89 23.81
N ILE A 351 11.69 12.52 22.63
CA ILE A 351 12.86 13.25 22.13
C ILE A 351 13.17 14.48 22.96
N GLU A 352 12.18 15.13 23.58
CA GLU A 352 12.37 16.33 24.41
C GLU A 352 13.31 16.09 25.60
N SER A 353 13.50 14.83 26.01
CA SER A 353 14.43 14.42 27.05
C SER A 353 15.91 14.42 26.61
N GLY A 354 16.18 14.66 25.31
CA GLY A 354 17.51 14.61 24.70
C GLY A 354 17.73 13.32 23.90
N THR A 355 18.33 13.45 22.73
CA THR A 355 18.57 12.30 21.82
C THR A 355 19.54 11.26 22.40
N GLU A 356 20.42 11.68 23.32
CA GLU A 356 21.37 10.82 24.03
C GLU A 356 20.71 9.86 25.03
N LYS A 357 19.45 10.10 25.38
CA LYS A 357 18.66 9.23 26.28
C LYS A 357 17.82 8.20 25.55
N LEU A 358 17.77 8.26 24.24
CA LEU A 358 17.04 7.26 23.44
C LEU A 358 17.71 5.88 23.55
N VAL A 359 16.90 4.85 23.71
CA VAL A 359 17.33 3.45 23.69
C VAL A 359 16.90 2.81 22.37
N PRO A 360 17.80 2.64 21.40
CA PRO A 360 17.43 2.12 20.10
C PRO A 360 17.07 0.61 20.16
N GLU A 361 16.00 0.26 19.49
CA GLU A 361 15.54 -1.12 19.28
C GLU A 361 15.67 -1.56 17.83
N GLY A 362 16.56 -0.94 17.07
CA GLY A 362 16.82 -1.23 15.68
C GLY A 362 18.15 -0.66 15.22
N ILE A 363 18.63 -1.17 14.09
CA ILE A 363 19.88 -0.75 13.48
C ILE A 363 19.67 -0.03 12.14
N GLU A 364 20.72 0.61 11.66
CA GLU A 364 20.85 1.14 10.30
C GLU A 364 21.84 0.28 9.53
N GLY A 365 21.53 0.03 8.28
CA GLY A 365 22.35 -0.83 7.44
C GLY A 365 22.03 -0.60 5.96
N ARG A 366 22.47 -1.52 5.14
CA ARG A 366 22.21 -1.55 3.71
C ARG A 366 21.71 -2.91 3.26
N VAL A 367 20.89 -2.93 2.23
CA VAL A 367 20.42 -4.16 1.59
C VAL A 367 20.83 -4.16 0.11
N PRO A 368 21.11 -5.32 -0.49
CA PRO A 368 21.39 -5.38 -1.91
C PRO A 368 20.23 -4.80 -2.74
N TYR A 369 20.59 -4.01 -3.77
CA TYR A 369 19.62 -3.57 -4.77
C TYR A 369 19.10 -4.76 -5.57
N LYS A 370 17.79 -4.82 -5.80
CA LYS A 370 17.11 -6.00 -6.37
C LYS A 370 16.35 -5.71 -7.67
N GLY A 371 16.40 -4.46 -8.16
CA GLY A 371 15.59 -4.04 -9.31
C GLY A 371 14.12 -3.79 -8.96
N PRO A 372 13.20 -3.88 -9.92
CA PRO A 372 11.80 -3.52 -9.75
C PRO A 372 11.09 -4.46 -8.76
N MET A 373 10.17 -3.90 -8.00
CA MET A 373 9.37 -4.64 -7.00
C MET A 373 8.56 -5.77 -7.63
N SER A 374 8.05 -5.59 -8.84
CA SER A 374 7.29 -6.62 -9.57
C SER A 374 8.07 -7.93 -9.70
N ALA A 375 9.38 -7.87 -9.97
CA ALA A 375 10.23 -9.06 -10.03
C ALA A 375 10.32 -9.79 -8.67
N ILE A 376 10.39 -9.03 -7.57
CA ILE A 376 10.43 -9.59 -6.21
C ILE A 376 9.09 -10.25 -5.87
N VAL A 377 7.98 -9.56 -6.12
CA VAL A 377 6.62 -10.08 -5.89
C VAL A 377 6.37 -11.33 -6.72
N HIS A 378 6.79 -11.33 -7.99
CA HIS A 378 6.68 -12.51 -8.86
C HIS A 378 7.36 -13.75 -8.24
N GLN A 379 8.57 -13.62 -7.70
CA GLN A 379 9.28 -14.73 -7.04
C GLN A 379 8.57 -15.18 -5.75
N LEU A 380 8.06 -14.25 -4.95
CA LEU A 380 7.32 -14.56 -3.73
C LEU A 380 6.03 -15.33 -4.04
N MET A 381 5.26 -14.84 -5.01
CA MET A 381 4.00 -15.46 -5.42
C MET A 381 4.23 -16.80 -6.14
N GLY A 382 5.31 -16.92 -6.92
CA GLY A 382 5.73 -18.18 -7.52
C GLY A 382 6.02 -19.24 -6.47
N GLY A 383 6.78 -18.90 -5.42
CA GLY A 383 7.07 -19.80 -4.31
C GLY A 383 5.82 -20.19 -3.52
N LEU A 384 4.88 -19.27 -3.30
CA LEU A 384 3.60 -19.57 -2.65
C LEU A 384 2.77 -20.55 -3.49
N ARG A 385 2.64 -20.32 -4.81
CA ARG A 385 1.93 -21.23 -5.72
C ARG A 385 2.56 -22.62 -5.74
N SER A 386 3.89 -22.70 -5.74
CA SER A 386 4.59 -23.98 -5.63
C SER A 386 4.26 -24.70 -4.32
N SER A 387 4.24 -23.99 -3.18
CA SER A 387 3.85 -24.53 -1.88
C SER A 387 2.41 -25.06 -1.88
N MET A 388 1.48 -24.34 -2.50
CA MET A 388 0.10 -24.77 -2.66
C MET A 388 0.02 -26.06 -3.49
N GLY A 389 0.81 -26.17 -4.56
CA GLY A 389 0.92 -27.40 -5.36
C GLY A 389 1.41 -28.59 -4.55
N TYR A 390 2.52 -28.43 -3.80
CA TYR A 390 3.06 -29.51 -2.94
C TYR A 390 2.10 -29.94 -1.83
N THR A 391 1.32 -29.04 -1.27
CA THR A 391 0.37 -29.33 -0.19
C THR A 391 -1.02 -29.74 -0.69
N GLY A 392 -1.27 -29.76 -2.00
CA GLY A 392 -2.59 -30.04 -2.59
C GLY A 392 -3.65 -28.98 -2.23
N SER A 393 -3.21 -27.75 -1.93
CA SER A 393 -4.11 -26.65 -1.55
C SER A 393 -4.65 -25.94 -2.79
N LYS A 394 -5.96 -26.13 -3.06
CA LYS A 394 -6.64 -25.54 -4.23
C LYS A 394 -6.74 -24.00 -4.16
N ASP A 395 -6.74 -23.42 -2.96
CA ASP A 395 -6.84 -22.00 -2.65
C ASP A 395 -6.15 -21.66 -1.33
N ILE A 396 -6.06 -20.37 -1.02
CA ILE A 396 -5.43 -19.87 0.22
C ILE A 396 -6.18 -20.36 1.46
N THR A 397 -7.50 -20.45 1.41
CA THR A 397 -8.30 -20.97 2.54
C THR A 397 -7.95 -22.41 2.84
N ALA A 398 -7.82 -23.26 1.83
CA ALA A 398 -7.37 -24.65 2.00
C ALA A 398 -5.96 -24.70 2.60
N MET A 399 -5.05 -23.84 2.15
CA MET A 399 -3.70 -23.78 2.70
C MET A 399 -3.68 -23.35 4.18
N ARG A 400 -4.51 -22.41 4.57
CA ARG A 400 -4.65 -21.92 5.95
C ARG A 400 -5.24 -22.96 6.90
N THR A 401 -6.12 -23.83 6.42
CA THR A 401 -6.95 -24.68 7.28
C THR A 401 -6.63 -26.16 7.22
N LYS A 402 -5.92 -26.65 6.18
CA LYS A 402 -5.73 -28.08 5.94
C LYS A 402 -4.28 -28.54 5.96
N THR A 403 -3.32 -27.60 5.94
CA THR A 403 -1.89 -27.93 5.97
C THR A 403 -1.42 -28.30 7.37
N GLN A 404 -0.34 -29.06 7.44
CA GLN A 404 0.26 -29.53 8.70
C GLN A 404 1.73 -29.11 8.76
N PHE A 405 2.20 -28.85 9.98
CA PHE A 405 3.59 -28.56 10.26
C PHE A 405 4.33 -29.79 10.78
N VAL A 406 5.57 -29.92 10.37
CA VAL A 406 6.51 -30.87 10.96
C VAL A 406 7.57 -30.09 11.75
N ARG A 407 7.78 -30.43 13.00
CA ARG A 407 8.86 -29.85 13.80
C ARG A 407 10.20 -30.44 13.36
N ILE A 408 11.17 -29.58 13.07
CA ILE A 408 12.55 -29.98 12.72
C ILE A 408 13.54 -29.50 13.77
N THR A 409 14.74 -30.10 13.76
CA THR A 409 15.90 -29.68 14.56
C THR A 409 16.78 -28.70 13.78
N GLY A 410 17.87 -28.22 14.42
CA GLY A 410 18.91 -27.46 13.74
C GLY A 410 19.58 -28.26 12.59
N ALA A 411 19.74 -29.59 12.75
CA ALA A 411 20.21 -30.45 11.67
C ALA A 411 19.27 -30.49 10.47
N GLY A 412 17.95 -30.62 10.71
CA GLY A 412 16.96 -30.55 9.66
C GLY A 412 16.89 -29.15 8.97
N MET A 413 17.21 -28.09 9.70
CA MET A 413 17.35 -26.76 9.11
C MET A 413 18.58 -26.68 8.19
N SER A 414 19.71 -27.25 8.57
CA SER A 414 20.92 -27.32 7.74
C SER A 414 20.69 -28.15 6.46
N GLU A 415 20.00 -29.29 6.58
CA GLU A 415 19.60 -30.13 5.45
C GLU A 415 18.67 -29.41 4.48
N SER A 416 17.83 -28.49 4.97
CA SER A 416 16.89 -27.72 4.14
C SER A 416 17.57 -26.66 3.27
N HIS A 417 18.78 -26.27 3.59
CA HIS A 417 19.60 -25.38 2.77
C HIS A 417 20.47 -26.16 1.79
N VAL A 418 20.93 -25.47 0.74
CA VAL A 418 21.94 -26.04 -0.17
C VAL A 418 23.18 -26.43 0.63
N HIS A 419 23.62 -27.68 0.51
CA HIS A 419 24.78 -28.24 1.21
C HIS A 419 25.62 -29.12 0.27
N ASP A 420 26.87 -29.33 0.60
CA ASP A 420 27.82 -30.16 -0.14
C ASP A 420 28.11 -29.77 -1.58
N VAL A 421 27.77 -28.53 -1.97
CA VAL A 421 28.03 -27.95 -3.31
C VAL A 421 28.48 -26.51 -3.19
N SER A 422 29.29 -26.06 -4.17
CA SER A 422 29.64 -24.65 -4.32
C SER A 422 28.69 -23.99 -5.32
N ILE A 423 28.02 -22.92 -4.89
CA ILE A 423 27.10 -22.16 -5.77
C ILE A 423 27.93 -21.40 -6.80
N THR A 424 27.79 -21.75 -8.07
CA THR A 424 28.43 -21.06 -9.19
C THR A 424 27.53 -20.00 -9.84
N LYS A 425 26.19 -20.14 -9.64
CA LYS A 425 25.20 -19.18 -10.12
C LYS A 425 24.07 -19.08 -9.10
N GLU A 426 23.87 -17.90 -8.52
CA GLU A 426 22.77 -17.64 -7.57
C GLU A 426 21.41 -17.75 -8.25
N ALA A 427 20.44 -18.33 -7.57
CA ALA A 427 19.03 -18.28 -7.97
C ALA A 427 18.42 -16.93 -7.54
N PRO A 428 17.46 -16.37 -8.31
CA PRO A 428 16.86 -15.07 -7.99
C PRO A 428 16.12 -15.05 -6.64
N ASN A 429 15.68 -16.21 -6.17
CA ASN A 429 14.87 -16.41 -4.96
C ASN A 429 15.62 -17.13 -3.82
N TYR A 430 16.88 -17.46 -3.99
CA TYR A 430 17.72 -18.11 -2.97
C TYR A 430 19.08 -17.44 -2.88
N ARG A 431 19.50 -17.10 -1.67
CA ARG A 431 20.86 -16.68 -1.34
C ARG A 431 21.35 -17.47 -0.15
N ALA A 432 22.56 -18.00 -0.23
CA ALA A 432 23.22 -18.53 0.95
C ALA A 432 23.50 -17.37 1.91
N SER A 433 23.11 -17.53 3.17
CA SER A 433 23.32 -16.56 4.26
C SER A 433 24.75 -16.63 4.77
#